data_ebda72619a330294e9eae12d5f837d74
#
_entry.id   ebda72619a330294e9eae12d5f837d74
#
_cell.length_a   1.000
_cell.length_b   1.000
_cell.length_c   1.000
_cell.angle_alpha   90.00
_cell.angle_beta   90.00
_cell.angle_gamma   90.00
#
_symmetry.space_group_name_H-M   'P 1'
#
loop_
_entity.id
_entity.type
_entity.pdbx_description
1 polymer ?
#
loop_
_entity_poly.entity_id
_entity_poly.type
_entity_poly.pdbx_seq_one_letter_code
_entity_poly.pdbx_strand_id
1 'polypeptide(L)'
;MVSFGQSSGMVENVNLHSTFNPKSLYYTRPTLMHYIKNREELELSSNRLFKKIKNKEIKPNIYKKFKLSDATDAHKLIQSRKSSGSIILEP
;
A
#
# COMPACT_ATOMS: atom_id res chain seq x y z
N MET A 1 -14.83 2.45 8.05
CA MET A 1 -14.10 1.40 7.28
C MET A 1 -13.36 2.05 6.13
N VAL A 2 -12.09 1.69 5.92
CA VAL A 2 -11.28 2.20 4.80
C VAL A 2 -10.91 1.03 3.89
N SER A 3 -11.29 1.11 2.60
CA SER A 3 -10.91 0.13 1.58
C SER A 3 -9.79 0.71 0.71
N PHE A 4 -8.57 0.28 0.93
CA PHE A 4 -7.38 0.84 0.26
C PHE A 4 -6.72 -0.13 -0.73
N GLY A 5 -7.34 -1.27 -1.01
CA GLY A 5 -6.82 -2.23 -1.98
C GLY A 5 -7.80 -3.36 -2.29
N GLN A 6 -7.49 -4.09 -3.34
CA GLN A 6 -8.29 -5.22 -3.82
C GLN A 6 -7.43 -6.34 -4.44
N SER A 7 -6.24 -6.58 -3.88
CA SER A 7 -5.29 -7.58 -4.40
C SER A 7 -5.81 -9.02 -4.38
N SER A 8 -6.85 -9.28 -3.57
CA SER A 8 -7.55 -10.57 -3.52
C SER A 8 -8.77 -10.67 -4.42
N GLY A 9 -9.00 -9.66 -5.26
CA GLY A 9 -10.18 -9.54 -6.12
C GLY A 9 -11.08 -8.38 -5.73
N MET A 10 -12.09 -8.14 -6.52
CA MET A 10 -13.09 -7.09 -6.24
C MET A 10 -13.94 -7.49 -5.05
N VAL A 11 -14.34 -6.48 -4.26
CA VAL A 11 -15.35 -6.69 -3.22
C VAL A 11 -16.69 -6.94 -3.91
N GLU A 12 -17.34 -8.04 -3.59
CA GLU A 12 -18.65 -8.35 -4.08
C GLU A 12 -19.69 -7.31 -3.64
N ASN A 13 -20.89 -7.38 -4.20
CA ASN A 13 -21.97 -6.44 -3.90
C ASN A 13 -22.22 -6.36 -2.39
N VAL A 14 -21.95 -5.22 -1.80
CA VAL A 14 -22.19 -4.92 -0.39
C VAL A 14 -23.49 -4.14 -0.28
N ASN A 15 -24.47 -4.71 0.40
CA ASN A 15 -25.69 -3.98 0.71
C ASN A 15 -25.38 -2.96 1.80
N LEU A 16 -25.37 -1.69 1.43
CA LEU A 16 -25.01 -0.60 2.35
C LEU A 16 -25.96 -0.54 3.55
N HIS A 17 -27.26 -0.75 3.34
CA HIS A 17 -28.25 -0.66 4.41
C HIS A 17 -28.04 -1.75 5.46
N SER A 18 -27.95 -3.01 5.07
CA SER A 18 -27.80 -4.12 6.02
C SER A 18 -26.38 -4.20 6.62
N THR A 19 -25.37 -3.73 5.92
CA THR A 19 -23.98 -3.84 6.36
C THR A 19 -23.53 -2.65 7.23
N PHE A 20 -23.92 -1.42 6.87
CA PHE A 20 -23.39 -0.21 7.51
C PHE A 20 -24.36 0.42 8.52
N ASN A 21 -25.65 0.41 8.24
CA ASN A 21 -26.66 1.06 9.07
C ASN A 21 -26.68 0.54 10.52
N PRO A 22 -26.67 -0.78 10.78
CA PRO A 22 -26.75 -1.31 12.15
C PRO A 22 -25.58 -0.89 13.05
N LYS A 23 -24.46 -0.45 12.46
CA LYS A 23 -23.21 -0.10 13.16
C LYS A 23 -22.82 1.36 12.98
N SER A 24 -23.64 2.16 12.32
CA SER A 24 -23.34 3.58 12.00
C SER A 24 -21.94 3.78 11.40
N LEU A 25 -21.58 2.97 10.40
CA LEU A 25 -20.23 2.94 9.83
C LEU A 25 -20.07 3.98 8.72
N TYR A 26 -18.90 4.61 8.69
CA TYR A 26 -18.42 5.37 7.54
C TYR A 26 -17.58 4.44 6.63
N TYR A 27 -17.76 4.59 5.32
CA TYR A 27 -16.95 3.91 4.32
C TYR A 27 -16.25 4.91 3.43
N THR A 28 -14.96 4.70 3.20
CA THR A 28 -14.19 5.47 2.23
C THR A 28 -13.23 4.58 1.46
N ARG A 29 -13.01 4.93 0.18
CA ARG A 29 -12.04 4.27 -0.69
C ARG A 29 -11.08 5.31 -1.25
N PRO A 30 -10.00 5.62 -0.53
CA PRO A 30 -9.00 6.58 -1.01
C PRO A 30 -8.19 5.99 -2.17
N THR A 31 -7.86 6.84 -3.12
CA THR A 31 -6.96 6.53 -4.23
C THR A 31 -5.79 7.49 -4.18
N LEU A 32 -4.57 6.98 -4.10
CA LEU A 32 -3.36 7.80 -3.96
C LEU A 32 -3.27 8.89 -5.03
N MET A 33 -3.63 8.56 -6.27
CA MET A 33 -3.58 9.51 -7.40
C MET A 33 -4.44 10.76 -7.21
N HIS A 34 -5.48 10.69 -6.36
CA HIS A 34 -6.29 11.86 -6.02
C HIS A 34 -5.61 12.80 -5.02
N TYR A 35 -4.60 12.32 -4.30
CA TYR A 35 -3.84 13.08 -3.30
C TYR A 35 -2.50 13.62 -3.83
N ILE A 36 -2.10 13.18 -5.02
CA ILE A 36 -0.82 13.56 -5.65
C ILE A 36 -1.05 13.94 -7.12
N LYS A 37 -2.10 14.72 -7.40
CA LYS A 37 -2.53 15.06 -8.76
C LYS A 37 -1.50 15.86 -9.55
N ASN A 38 -0.76 16.69 -8.86
CA ASN A 38 0.26 17.56 -9.44
C ASN A 38 1.62 17.34 -8.78
N ARG A 39 2.66 17.91 -9.38
CA ARG A 39 4.04 17.76 -8.91
C ARG A 39 4.25 18.29 -7.49
N GLU A 40 3.62 19.41 -7.17
CA GLU A 40 3.75 20.05 -5.87
C GLU A 40 3.18 19.18 -4.75
N GLU A 41 1.97 18.61 -4.93
CA GLU A 41 1.35 17.69 -3.97
C GLU A 41 2.19 16.42 -3.79
N LEU A 42 2.74 15.87 -4.87
CA LEU A 42 3.63 14.72 -4.84
C LEU A 42 4.89 15.03 -4.03
N GLU A 43 5.56 16.14 -4.30
CA GLU A 43 6.78 16.53 -3.59
C GLU A 43 6.51 16.81 -2.11
N LEU A 44 5.44 17.51 -1.79
CA LEU A 44 5.05 17.78 -0.41
C LEU A 44 4.82 16.48 0.37
N SER A 45 4.07 15.54 -0.21
CA SER A 45 3.75 14.26 0.42
C SER A 45 5.00 13.39 0.57
N SER A 46 5.84 13.31 -0.46
CA SER A 46 7.09 12.55 -0.45
C SER A 46 8.07 13.10 0.58
N ASN A 47 8.24 14.41 0.65
CA ASN A 47 9.12 15.05 1.61
C ASN A 47 8.68 14.79 3.06
N ARG A 48 7.36 14.83 3.32
CA ARG A 48 6.81 14.49 4.64
C ARG A 48 7.10 13.03 5.00
N LEU A 49 6.91 12.10 4.07
CA LEU A 49 7.17 10.68 4.29
C LEU A 49 8.66 10.44 4.55
N PHE A 50 9.56 10.97 3.71
CA PHE A 50 10.99 10.78 3.86
C PHE A 50 11.53 11.39 5.16
N LYS A 51 11.00 12.54 5.58
CA LYS A 51 11.33 13.14 6.88
C LYS A 51 10.96 12.20 8.03
N LYS A 52 9.78 11.58 7.98
CA LYS A 52 9.36 10.61 9.01
C LYS A 52 10.22 9.34 9.04
N ILE A 53 10.62 8.84 7.88
CA ILE A 53 11.54 7.70 7.78
C ILE A 53 12.92 8.09 8.34
N LYS A 54 13.45 9.26 7.95
CA LYS A 54 14.73 9.76 8.44
C LYS A 54 14.75 9.95 9.96
N ASN A 55 13.66 10.42 10.53
CA ASN A 55 13.47 10.59 11.97
C ASN A 55 13.18 9.26 12.71
N LYS A 56 13.12 8.13 12.00
CA LYS A 56 12.77 6.82 12.55
C LYS A 56 11.35 6.71 13.13
N GLU A 57 10.47 7.65 12.80
CA GLU A 57 9.05 7.60 13.16
C GLU A 57 8.32 6.52 12.36
N ILE A 58 8.76 6.26 11.13
CA ILE A 58 8.31 5.17 10.28
C ILE A 58 9.51 4.27 9.99
N LYS A 59 9.36 2.99 10.26
CA LYS A 59 10.37 1.96 9.97
C LYS A 59 9.84 1.05 8.86
N PRO A 60 10.34 1.16 7.62
CA PRO A 60 9.97 0.24 6.55
C PRO A 60 10.34 -1.20 6.93
N ASN A 61 9.40 -2.11 6.79
CA ASN A 61 9.68 -3.53 6.97
C ASN A 61 10.20 -4.11 5.66
N ILE A 62 11.51 -4.37 5.58
CA ILE A 62 12.15 -5.00 4.43
C ILE A 62 12.23 -6.50 4.71
N TYR A 63 11.49 -7.28 3.93
CA TYR A 63 11.47 -8.74 4.06
C TYR A 63 12.72 -9.38 3.48
N LYS A 64 13.08 -9.02 2.23
CA LYS A 64 14.27 -9.54 1.55
C LYS A 64 14.77 -8.59 0.48
N LYS A 65 16.08 -8.62 0.26
CA LYS A 65 16.75 -7.93 -0.83
C LYS A 65 17.26 -8.94 -1.84
N PHE A 66 17.18 -8.61 -3.12
CA PHE A 66 17.69 -9.39 -4.23
C PHE A 66 18.54 -8.48 -5.12
N LYS A 67 19.52 -9.05 -5.82
CA LYS A 67 20.17 -8.35 -6.93
C LYS A 67 19.17 -8.15 -8.06
N LEU A 68 19.33 -7.12 -8.87
CA LEU A 68 18.46 -6.87 -10.01
C LEU A 68 18.47 -8.07 -11.00
N SER A 69 19.62 -8.77 -11.14
CA SER A 69 19.74 -10.01 -11.92
C SER A 69 18.78 -11.11 -11.47
N ASP A 70 18.39 -11.11 -10.19
CA ASP A 70 17.56 -12.14 -9.58
C ASP A 70 16.09 -11.73 -9.47
N ALA A 71 15.68 -10.75 -10.28
CA ALA A 71 14.31 -10.21 -10.28
C ALA A 71 13.24 -11.29 -10.46
N THR A 72 13.53 -12.33 -11.25
CA THR A 72 12.62 -13.48 -11.43
C THR A 72 12.29 -14.17 -10.11
N ASP A 73 13.27 -14.36 -9.24
CA ASP A 73 13.05 -15.02 -7.95
C ASP A 73 12.35 -14.09 -6.94
N ALA A 74 12.62 -12.78 -7.01
CA ALA A 74 11.86 -11.79 -6.27
C ALA A 74 10.37 -11.80 -6.65
N HIS A 75 10.05 -11.89 -7.95
CA HIS A 75 8.68 -12.01 -8.43
C HIS A 75 8.00 -13.32 -7.97
N LYS A 76 8.68 -14.45 -8.05
CA LYS A 76 8.15 -15.72 -7.52
C LYS A 76 7.84 -15.64 -6.03
N LEU A 77 8.73 -15.00 -5.27
CA LEU A 77 8.52 -14.82 -3.82
C LEU A 77 7.29 -13.95 -3.54
N ILE A 78 7.11 -12.82 -4.23
CA ILE A 78 5.95 -11.94 -4.04
C ILE A 78 4.64 -12.67 -4.39
N GLN A 79 4.64 -13.42 -5.50
CA GLN A 79 3.48 -14.19 -5.97
C GLN A 79 3.10 -15.32 -5.01
N SER A 80 4.08 -15.88 -4.29
CA SER A 80 3.86 -16.95 -3.32
C SER A 80 3.04 -16.50 -2.09
N ARG A 81 2.86 -15.18 -1.88
CA ARG A 81 2.20 -14.56 -0.72
C ARG A 81 2.81 -14.93 0.64
N LYS A 82 4.05 -15.43 0.66
CA LYS A 82 4.79 -15.81 1.89
C LYS A 82 5.62 -14.65 2.46
N SER A 83 5.71 -13.52 1.75
CA SER A 83 6.46 -12.36 2.21
C SER A 83 5.59 -11.45 3.10
N SER A 84 6.16 -10.95 4.19
CA SER A 84 5.55 -9.98 5.08
C SER A 84 6.40 -8.70 5.15
N GLY A 85 6.30 -7.87 4.12
CA GLY A 85 7.10 -6.64 3.99
C GLY A 85 7.58 -6.41 2.57
N SER A 86 8.39 -5.39 2.39
CA SER A 86 8.90 -5.00 1.07
C SER A 86 10.00 -5.93 0.58
N ILE A 87 9.91 -6.32 -0.69
CA ILE A 87 10.99 -6.98 -1.41
C ILE A 87 11.69 -5.90 -2.23
N ILE A 88 13.01 -5.80 -2.11
CA ILE A 88 13.82 -4.76 -2.75
C ILE A 88 14.74 -5.41 -3.77
N LEU A 89 14.85 -4.79 -4.95
CA LEU A 89 15.87 -5.10 -5.95
C LEU A 89 16.97 -4.06 -5.85
N GLU A 90 18.20 -4.52 -5.71
CA GLU A 90 19.41 -3.67 -5.69
C GLU A 90 20.09 -3.79 -7.07
N PRO A 91 20.41 -2.65 -7.74
CA PRO A 91 21.11 -2.64 -9.03
C PRO A 91 22.49 -3.31 -8.96
#